data_100c9cca646f4040b5cdfb803f65e168
#
_entry.id   100c9cca646f4040b5cdfb803f65e168
#
_cell.length_a   1.000
_cell.length_b   1.000
_cell.length_c   1.000
_cell.angle_alpha   90.00
_cell.angle_beta   90.00
_cell.angle_gamma   90.00
#
_symmetry.space_group_name_H-M   'P 1'
#
loop_
_entity.id
_entity.type
_entity.pdbx_description
1 polymer ?
#
loop_
_entity_poly.entity_id
_entity_poly.type
_entity_poly.pdbx_seq_one_letter_code
_entity_poly.pdbx_strand_id
1 'polypeptide(L)'
;HRCAVLGKPIAHSLSPVLHNAAYQALGLDDWSYDKHEVGEPDLEGFLESLDPTWAGLSLTMPLKKTIQPYGTPCNMWAKELMVANTAVFDWNETCVNGNPDLPAIKLYNTDVPGIELAFEHSYQTRRMEPKTDRSGTAVIIGNGNTATSALAACVESPAIGHVIVVARHPEKNTALKPLAERYLPSERPITI
;
A
#
# COMPACT_ATOMS: atom_id res chain seq x y z
N HIS A 1 1.58 10.81 20.44
CA HIS A 1 1.58 10.61 18.99
C HIS A 1 0.33 9.86 18.55
N ARG A 2 -0.31 10.35 17.50
CA ARG A 2 -1.57 9.80 16.98
C ARG A 2 -1.36 9.22 15.59
N CYS A 3 -1.95 8.06 15.34
CA CYS A 3 -2.05 7.45 14.03
C CYS A 3 -3.47 6.93 13.82
N ALA A 4 -3.86 6.70 12.58
CA ALA A 4 -5.13 6.05 12.28
C ALA A 4 -5.11 5.35 10.92
N VAL A 5 -6.06 4.45 10.70
CA VAL A 5 -6.41 3.96 9.37
C VAL A 5 -7.64 4.71 8.85
N LEU A 6 -7.54 5.19 7.61
CA LEU A 6 -8.62 5.84 6.88
C LEU A 6 -9.13 4.97 5.75
N GLY A 7 -10.44 4.96 5.53
CA GLY A 7 -11.10 4.29 4.41
C GLY A 7 -12.61 4.28 4.56
N LYS A 8 -13.32 3.77 3.56
CA LYS A 8 -14.79 3.68 3.58
C LYS A 8 -15.27 2.46 2.78
N PRO A 9 -15.91 1.47 3.44
CA PRO A 9 -16.18 1.36 4.88
C PRO A 9 -14.92 0.96 5.67
N ILE A 10 -14.83 1.34 6.96
CA ILE A 10 -13.65 1.07 7.81
C ILE A 10 -13.97 0.31 9.11
N ALA A 11 -15.23 0.14 9.43
CA ALA A 11 -15.69 -0.43 10.72
C ALA A 11 -15.05 -1.79 11.05
N HIS A 12 -14.78 -2.61 10.03
CA HIS A 12 -14.23 -3.97 10.15
C HIS A 12 -12.70 -4.00 10.33
N SER A 13 -11.99 -2.85 10.27
CA SER A 13 -10.54 -2.83 10.38
C SER A 13 -10.05 -3.26 11.76
N LEU A 14 -9.11 -4.20 11.77
CA LEU A 14 -8.41 -4.68 12.97
C LEU A 14 -7.11 -3.92 13.24
N SER A 15 -6.73 -2.96 12.38
CA SER A 15 -5.50 -2.19 12.52
C SER A 15 -5.35 -1.52 13.89
N PRO A 16 -6.40 -0.90 14.50
CA PRO A 16 -6.27 -0.31 15.83
C PRO A 16 -5.89 -1.34 16.90
N VAL A 17 -6.48 -2.53 16.86
CA VAL A 17 -6.17 -3.60 17.84
C VAL A 17 -4.72 -4.03 17.72
N LEU A 18 -4.24 -4.24 16.48
CA LEU A 18 -2.87 -4.68 16.20
C LEU A 18 -1.84 -3.62 16.62
N HIS A 19 -2.02 -2.38 16.18
CA HIS A 19 -1.03 -1.32 16.43
C HIS A 19 -0.99 -0.93 17.91
N ASN A 20 -2.13 -0.78 18.59
CA ASN A 20 -2.13 -0.45 20.01
C ASN A 20 -1.52 -1.57 20.85
N ALA A 21 -1.75 -2.84 20.50
CA ALA A 21 -1.07 -3.96 21.17
C ALA A 21 0.46 -3.92 20.95
N ALA A 22 0.90 -3.57 19.74
CA ALA A 22 2.32 -3.40 19.44
C ALA A 22 2.93 -2.20 20.18
N TYR A 23 2.23 -1.07 20.26
CA TYR A 23 2.69 0.10 21.03
C TYR A 23 2.89 -0.25 22.50
N GLN A 24 1.94 -0.94 23.13
CA GLN A 24 2.07 -1.41 24.51
C GLN A 24 3.27 -2.34 24.68
N ALA A 25 3.46 -3.31 23.77
CA ALA A 25 4.57 -4.25 23.83
C ALA A 25 5.95 -3.58 23.69
N LEU A 26 6.00 -2.43 23.00
CA LEU A 26 7.21 -1.64 22.76
C LEU A 26 7.42 -0.52 23.79
N GLY A 27 6.52 -0.34 24.76
CA GLY A 27 6.58 0.74 25.75
C GLY A 27 6.34 2.13 25.17
N LEU A 28 5.57 2.23 24.08
CA LEU A 28 5.19 3.48 23.41
C LEU A 28 3.87 4.00 24.01
N ASP A 29 3.89 4.39 25.27
CA ASP A 29 2.69 4.74 26.05
C ASP A 29 2.00 6.03 25.58
N ASP A 30 2.72 6.91 24.88
CA ASP A 30 2.23 8.16 24.30
C ASP A 30 1.73 8.00 22.84
N TRP A 31 1.69 6.77 22.32
CA TRP A 31 1.18 6.46 20.98
C TRP A 31 -0.22 5.87 21.03
N SER A 32 -1.06 6.32 20.09
CA SER A 32 -2.41 5.78 19.90
C SER A 32 -2.71 5.56 18.42
N TYR A 33 -3.53 4.56 18.14
CA TYR A 33 -3.95 4.24 16.79
C TYR A 33 -5.46 4.03 16.73
N ASP A 34 -6.13 4.81 15.87
CA ASP A 34 -7.57 4.79 15.70
C ASP A 34 -7.99 4.39 14.28
N LYS A 35 -9.30 4.44 13.99
CA LYS A 35 -9.87 4.31 12.66
C LYS A 35 -10.91 5.38 12.42
N HIS A 36 -10.90 5.99 11.23
CA HIS A 36 -11.89 6.99 10.82
C HIS A 36 -12.48 6.62 9.47
N GLU A 37 -13.79 6.70 9.35
CA GLU A 37 -14.48 6.51 8.08
C GLU A 37 -14.37 7.78 7.25
N VAL A 38 -13.51 7.75 6.23
CA VAL A 38 -13.21 8.87 5.34
C VAL A 38 -13.32 8.38 3.89
N GLY A 39 -14.17 9.05 3.11
CA GLY A 39 -14.29 8.85 1.66
C GLY A 39 -13.40 9.80 0.88
N GLU A 40 -13.36 9.64 -0.45
CA GLU A 40 -12.54 10.50 -1.32
C GLU A 40 -12.87 11.99 -1.16
N PRO A 41 -14.17 12.42 -1.13
CA PRO A 41 -14.51 13.83 -0.99
C PRO A 41 -14.17 14.43 0.38
N ASP A 42 -14.01 13.57 1.39
CA ASP A 42 -13.84 14.00 2.78
C ASP A 42 -12.35 14.07 3.17
N LEU A 43 -11.44 13.59 2.31
CA LEU A 43 -10.03 13.42 2.64
C LEU A 43 -9.34 14.75 2.94
N GLU A 44 -9.54 15.77 2.10
CA GLU A 44 -8.90 17.08 2.26
C GLU A 44 -9.30 17.72 3.60
N GLY A 45 -10.59 17.80 3.88
CA GLY A 45 -11.08 18.36 5.15
C GLY A 45 -10.60 17.55 6.37
N PHE A 46 -10.43 16.23 6.24
CA PHE A 46 -9.83 15.42 7.30
C PHE A 46 -8.36 15.79 7.51
N LEU A 47 -7.59 15.91 6.45
CA LEU A 47 -6.17 16.29 6.53
C LEU A 47 -6.00 17.68 7.16
N GLU A 48 -6.82 18.66 6.80
CA GLU A 48 -6.81 20.02 7.36
C GLU A 48 -7.23 20.08 8.84
N SER A 49 -7.93 19.07 9.33
CA SER A 49 -8.30 18.96 10.75
C SER A 49 -7.21 18.40 11.65
N LEU A 50 -6.08 17.94 11.08
CA LEU A 50 -4.99 17.35 11.84
C LEU A 50 -4.14 18.42 12.53
N ASP A 51 -3.48 18.02 13.60
CA ASP A 51 -2.56 18.85 14.38
C ASP A 51 -1.19 18.15 14.54
N PRO A 52 -0.15 18.83 15.08
CA PRO A 52 1.19 18.26 15.20
C PRO A 52 1.32 17.01 16.11
N THR A 53 0.27 16.57 16.77
CA THR A 53 0.27 15.30 17.50
C THR A 53 0.16 14.08 16.56
N TRP A 54 -0.29 14.31 15.32
CA TRP A 54 -0.41 13.24 14.33
C TRP A 54 0.93 12.90 13.68
N ALA A 55 1.32 11.62 13.79
CA ALA A 55 2.55 11.09 13.21
C ALA A 55 2.34 10.52 11.79
N GLY A 56 1.16 9.98 11.50
CA GLY A 56 0.87 9.41 10.19
C GLY A 56 -0.46 8.69 10.10
N LEU A 57 -0.74 8.20 8.89
CA LEU A 57 -1.98 7.50 8.55
C LEU A 57 -1.70 6.24 7.75
N SER A 58 -2.49 5.19 7.99
CA SER A 58 -2.67 4.11 7.04
C SER A 58 -3.87 4.41 6.15
N LEU A 59 -3.77 4.11 4.87
CA LEU A 59 -4.78 4.39 3.86
C LEU A 59 -5.26 3.09 3.24
N THR A 60 -6.58 2.86 3.27
CA THR A 60 -7.20 1.75 2.55
C THR A 60 -8.19 2.27 1.50
N MET A 61 -9.00 1.40 0.95
CA MET A 61 -9.99 1.76 -0.07
C MET A 61 -10.95 2.85 0.45
N PRO A 62 -11.21 3.92 -0.33
CA PRO A 62 -10.74 4.18 -1.69
C PRO A 62 -9.48 5.06 -1.78
N LEU A 63 -8.81 5.40 -0.67
CA LEU A 63 -7.92 6.55 -0.50
C LEU A 63 -6.49 6.36 -1.02
N LYS A 64 -6.05 5.14 -1.35
CA LYS A 64 -4.65 4.85 -1.73
C LYS A 64 -4.13 5.63 -2.95
N LYS A 65 -5.03 6.07 -3.84
CA LYS A 65 -4.72 6.94 -4.98
C LYS A 65 -5.07 8.40 -4.69
N THR A 66 -6.16 8.63 -3.97
CA THR A 66 -6.68 9.97 -3.66
C THR A 66 -5.71 10.80 -2.85
N ILE A 67 -4.84 10.17 -2.05
CA ILE A 67 -3.81 10.85 -1.26
C ILE A 67 -2.65 11.44 -2.09
N GLN A 68 -2.44 10.99 -3.32
CA GLN A 68 -1.26 11.34 -4.12
C GLN A 68 -1.03 12.87 -4.29
N PRO A 69 -2.06 13.71 -4.52
CA PRO A 69 -1.86 15.16 -4.66
C PRO A 69 -1.37 15.84 -3.38
N TYR A 70 -1.50 15.21 -2.22
CA TYR A 70 -1.17 15.79 -0.93
C TYR A 70 0.23 15.42 -0.42
N GLY A 71 0.91 14.47 -1.07
CA GLY A 71 2.17 13.99 -0.57
C GLY A 71 3.20 13.62 -1.62
N THR A 72 4.43 13.38 -1.17
CA THR A 72 5.55 12.96 -2.01
C THR A 72 5.76 11.46 -1.90
N PRO A 73 5.66 10.68 -2.98
CA PRO A 73 6.03 9.27 -2.97
C PRO A 73 7.51 9.08 -2.62
N CYS A 74 7.80 8.30 -1.57
CA CYS A 74 9.16 8.19 -1.01
C CYS A 74 9.84 6.84 -1.25
N ASN A 75 9.08 5.78 -1.56
CA ASN A 75 9.69 4.51 -1.98
C ASN A 75 9.37 4.18 -3.44
N MET A 76 10.12 3.23 -4.00
CA MET A 76 10.03 2.86 -5.41
C MET A 76 8.60 2.54 -5.82
N TRP A 77 7.92 1.67 -5.09
CA TRP A 77 6.59 1.23 -5.45
C TRP A 77 5.50 2.27 -5.25
N ALA A 78 5.65 3.20 -4.30
CA ALA A 78 4.75 4.35 -4.22
C ALA A 78 4.86 5.25 -5.46
N LYS A 79 6.09 5.42 -5.99
CA LYS A 79 6.36 6.19 -7.22
C LYS A 79 5.85 5.49 -8.47
N GLU A 80 6.19 4.22 -8.64
CA GLU A 80 5.84 3.45 -9.85
C GLU A 80 4.33 3.20 -9.97
N LEU A 81 3.68 2.88 -8.89
CA LEU A 81 2.26 2.51 -8.89
C LEU A 81 1.32 3.70 -8.71
N MET A 82 1.82 4.84 -8.20
CA MET A 82 0.99 5.96 -7.73
C MET A 82 -0.10 5.48 -6.77
N VAL A 83 0.28 4.57 -5.87
CA VAL A 83 -0.57 3.95 -4.85
C VAL A 83 0.19 3.95 -3.53
N ALA A 84 -0.34 4.62 -2.53
CA ALA A 84 0.23 4.67 -1.18
C ALA A 84 -0.78 4.18 -0.15
N ASN A 85 -0.33 3.30 0.73
CA ASN A 85 -1.12 2.83 1.87
C ASN A 85 -0.65 3.40 3.21
N THR A 86 0.44 4.18 3.18
CA THR A 86 1.05 4.79 4.38
C THR A 86 1.44 6.22 4.08
N ALA A 87 1.03 7.14 4.95
CA ALA A 87 1.42 8.54 4.95
C ALA A 87 2.11 8.87 6.28
N VAL A 88 3.29 9.49 6.22
CA VAL A 88 4.06 9.95 7.37
C VAL A 88 4.15 11.46 7.32
N PHE A 89 3.89 12.14 8.42
CA PHE A 89 3.83 13.59 8.50
C PHE A 89 5.14 14.19 8.98
N ASP A 90 5.55 15.29 8.33
CA ASP A 90 6.64 16.14 8.76
C ASP A 90 6.10 17.55 8.96
N TRP A 91 5.84 17.90 10.20
CA TRP A 91 5.24 19.17 10.61
C TRP A 91 6.23 20.35 10.56
N ASN A 92 7.49 20.10 10.26
CA ASN A 92 8.49 21.18 10.07
C ASN A 92 8.56 21.65 8.62
N GLU A 93 7.88 20.96 7.69
CA GLU A 93 7.86 21.26 6.27
C GLU A 93 6.43 21.43 5.77
N THR A 94 6.23 22.22 4.73
CA THR A 94 4.93 22.47 4.11
C THR A 94 4.59 21.38 3.07
N CYS A 95 3.32 21.06 2.93
CA CYS A 95 2.80 20.11 1.95
C CYS A 95 3.19 20.51 0.51
N VAL A 96 3.41 19.49 -0.34
CA VAL A 96 3.84 19.67 -1.75
C VAL A 96 2.83 20.43 -2.62
N ASN A 97 1.54 20.41 -2.27
CA ASN A 97 0.51 21.18 -2.98
C ASN A 97 0.48 22.67 -2.58
N GLY A 98 1.35 23.09 -1.66
CA GLY A 98 1.47 24.48 -1.20
C GLY A 98 0.40 24.90 -0.18
N ASN A 99 -0.45 23.99 0.31
CA ASN A 99 -1.41 24.29 1.37
C ASN A 99 -0.63 24.52 2.69
N PRO A 100 -0.67 25.74 3.27
CA PRO A 100 0.09 26.06 4.49
C PRO A 100 -0.44 25.39 5.75
N ASP A 101 -1.68 24.89 5.70
CA ASP A 101 -2.36 24.23 6.82
C ASP A 101 -2.03 22.73 6.91
N LEU A 102 -1.30 22.21 5.91
CA LEU A 102 -0.89 20.81 5.85
C LEU A 102 0.62 20.64 6.06
N PRO A 103 1.05 19.60 6.80
CA PRO A 103 2.47 19.25 6.89
C PRO A 103 2.98 18.66 5.57
N ALA A 104 4.28 18.53 5.41
CA ALA A 104 4.81 17.67 4.36
C ALA A 104 4.41 16.23 4.63
N ILE A 105 3.86 15.56 3.59
CA ILE A 105 3.34 14.19 3.68
C ILE A 105 4.24 13.29 2.84
N LYS A 106 4.93 12.35 3.50
CA LYS A 106 5.76 11.32 2.86
C LYS A 106 4.92 10.07 2.63
N LEU A 107 4.79 9.66 1.37
CA LEU A 107 3.92 8.55 0.95
C LEU A 107 4.72 7.29 0.67
N TYR A 108 4.24 6.17 1.19
CA TYR A 108 4.86 4.85 1.01
C TYR A 108 3.84 3.81 0.55
N ASN A 109 4.31 2.88 -0.26
CA ASN A 109 3.61 1.62 -0.52
C ASN A 109 4.33 0.52 0.25
N THR A 110 3.70 0.02 1.29
CA THR A 110 4.19 -1.09 2.12
C THR A 110 3.48 -2.41 1.81
N ASP A 111 2.48 -2.38 0.91
CA ASP A 111 1.79 -3.61 0.47
C ASP A 111 2.75 -4.53 -0.30
N VAL A 112 3.58 -3.96 -1.19
CA VAL A 112 4.51 -4.74 -2.01
C VAL A 112 5.51 -5.50 -1.15
N PRO A 113 6.35 -4.83 -0.33
CA PRO A 113 7.29 -5.55 0.54
C PRO A 113 6.59 -6.47 1.55
N GLY A 114 5.37 -6.14 1.99
CA GLY A 114 4.59 -7.02 2.86
C GLY A 114 4.21 -8.34 2.19
N ILE A 115 3.86 -8.31 0.90
CA ILE A 115 3.55 -9.52 0.12
C ILE A 115 4.82 -10.32 -0.14
N GLU A 116 5.95 -9.68 -0.44
CA GLU A 116 7.25 -10.33 -0.62
C GLU A 116 7.67 -11.09 0.64
N LEU A 117 7.61 -10.42 1.79
CA LEU A 117 7.90 -11.03 3.09
C LEU A 117 6.96 -12.22 3.40
N ALA A 118 5.69 -12.13 3.00
CA ALA A 118 4.74 -13.24 3.17
C ALA A 118 5.11 -14.45 2.29
N PHE A 119 5.62 -14.24 1.08
CA PHE A 119 6.16 -15.31 0.24
C PHE A 119 7.39 -15.94 0.89
N GLU A 120 8.37 -15.14 1.30
CA GLU A 120 9.58 -15.62 1.97
C GLU A 120 9.23 -16.45 3.21
N HIS A 121 8.37 -15.95 4.07
CA HIS A 121 7.89 -16.66 5.25
C HIS A 121 7.21 -18.00 4.89
N SER A 122 6.41 -18.00 3.82
CA SER A 122 5.76 -19.24 3.33
C SER A 122 6.76 -20.28 2.88
N TYR A 123 7.81 -19.88 2.15
CA TYR A 123 8.89 -20.79 1.74
C TYR A 123 9.64 -21.35 2.95
N GLN A 124 10.04 -20.49 3.89
CA GLN A 124 10.73 -20.89 5.12
C GLN A 124 9.90 -21.87 5.95
N THR A 125 8.62 -21.57 6.17
CA THR A 125 7.72 -22.40 6.98
C THR A 125 7.50 -23.77 6.36
N ARG A 126 7.43 -23.85 5.02
CA ARG A 126 7.26 -25.09 4.28
C ARG A 126 8.58 -25.83 4.01
N ARG A 127 9.72 -25.25 4.41
CA ARG A 127 11.08 -25.75 4.10
C ARG A 127 11.29 -25.97 2.60
N MET A 128 10.77 -25.05 1.79
CA MET A 128 10.93 -25.07 0.34
C MET A 128 11.93 -24.01 -0.07
N GLU A 129 12.81 -24.35 -1.00
CA GLU A 129 13.64 -23.34 -1.64
C GLU A 129 12.85 -22.65 -2.75
N PRO A 130 12.85 -21.30 -2.81
CA PRO A 130 12.23 -20.59 -3.92
C PRO A 130 12.97 -20.91 -5.22
N LYS A 131 12.21 -21.14 -6.28
CA LYS A 131 12.80 -21.25 -7.62
C LYS A 131 13.39 -19.90 -8.03
N THR A 132 14.48 -19.94 -8.79
CA THR A 132 15.18 -18.74 -9.29
C THR A 132 15.15 -18.63 -10.81
N ASP A 133 14.47 -19.56 -11.48
CA ASP A 133 14.40 -19.71 -12.94
C ASP A 133 13.15 -19.05 -13.58
N ARG A 134 12.38 -18.30 -12.79
CA ARG A 134 11.13 -17.67 -13.22
C ARG A 134 10.11 -18.67 -13.85
N SER A 135 10.17 -19.93 -13.49
CA SER A 135 9.27 -20.96 -14.03
C SER A 135 7.88 -20.98 -13.34
N GLY A 136 7.72 -20.26 -12.23
CA GLY A 136 6.48 -20.22 -11.47
C GLY A 136 5.41 -19.35 -12.11
N THR A 137 4.15 -19.69 -11.83
CA THR A 137 2.97 -18.90 -12.20
C THR A 137 2.27 -18.43 -10.94
N ALA A 138 2.00 -17.13 -10.85
CA ALA A 138 1.15 -16.56 -9.81
C ALA A 138 -0.27 -16.31 -10.33
N VAL A 139 -1.26 -16.51 -9.48
CA VAL A 139 -2.67 -16.18 -9.77
C VAL A 139 -3.15 -15.12 -8.79
N ILE A 140 -3.57 -13.96 -9.32
CA ILE A 140 -4.13 -12.86 -8.56
C ILE A 140 -5.64 -12.83 -8.78
N ILE A 141 -6.42 -12.94 -7.71
CA ILE A 141 -7.89 -12.87 -7.78
C ILE A 141 -8.33 -11.47 -7.37
N GLY A 142 -8.82 -10.71 -8.35
CA GLY A 142 -9.19 -9.30 -8.22
C GLY A 142 -8.27 -8.36 -8.98
N ASN A 143 -8.70 -7.13 -9.20
CA ASN A 143 -7.94 -6.11 -9.94
C ASN A 143 -8.00 -4.71 -9.29
N GLY A 144 -8.16 -4.64 -7.96
CA GLY A 144 -8.09 -3.39 -7.22
C GLY A 144 -6.64 -2.90 -6.98
N ASN A 145 -6.48 -1.85 -6.16
CA ASN A 145 -5.15 -1.30 -5.83
C ASN A 145 -4.21 -2.34 -5.20
N THR A 146 -4.73 -3.22 -4.35
CA THR A 146 -3.95 -4.33 -3.76
C THR A 146 -3.49 -5.34 -4.82
N ALA A 147 -4.28 -5.59 -5.86
CA ALA A 147 -3.86 -6.44 -6.97
C ALA A 147 -2.68 -5.84 -7.76
N THR A 148 -2.62 -4.51 -7.88
CA THR A 148 -1.48 -3.82 -8.47
C THR A 148 -0.22 -4.01 -7.63
N SER A 149 -0.33 -3.88 -6.30
CA SER A 149 0.80 -4.17 -5.39
C SER A 149 1.20 -5.66 -5.41
N ALA A 150 0.23 -6.57 -5.51
CA ALA A 150 0.51 -8.00 -5.62
C ALA A 150 1.23 -8.35 -6.94
N LEU A 151 0.84 -7.71 -8.05
CA LEU A 151 1.57 -7.86 -9.32
C LEU A 151 3.00 -7.35 -9.18
N ALA A 152 3.21 -6.19 -8.55
CA ALA A 152 4.54 -5.64 -8.29
C ALA A 152 5.41 -6.62 -7.48
N ALA A 153 4.90 -7.20 -6.40
CA ALA A 153 5.61 -8.23 -5.64
C ALA A 153 5.90 -9.49 -6.47
N CYS A 154 4.99 -9.88 -7.37
CA CYS A 154 5.22 -11.02 -8.27
C CYS A 154 6.34 -10.74 -9.28
N VAL A 155 6.46 -9.53 -9.82
CA VAL A 155 7.51 -9.21 -10.81
C VAL A 155 8.90 -9.10 -10.17
N GLU A 156 8.98 -8.72 -8.88
CA GLU A 156 10.23 -8.75 -8.11
C GLU A 156 10.68 -10.18 -7.78
N SER A 157 9.75 -11.11 -7.64
CA SER A 157 10.08 -12.48 -7.26
C SER A 157 10.86 -13.21 -8.36
N PRO A 158 12.06 -13.75 -8.06
CA PRO A 158 12.81 -14.53 -9.03
C PRO A 158 12.15 -15.88 -9.37
N ALA A 159 11.16 -16.30 -8.59
CA ALA A 159 10.45 -17.54 -8.81
C ALA A 159 9.30 -17.39 -9.84
N ILE A 160 8.77 -16.18 -10.04
CA ILE A 160 7.57 -15.94 -10.83
C ILE A 160 7.93 -15.36 -12.19
N GLY A 161 7.55 -16.05 -13.27
CA GLY A 161 7.73 -15.59 -14.64
C GLY A 161 6.42 -15.40 -15.39
N HIS A 162 5.30 -15.84 -14.84
CA HIS A 162 3.99 -15.65 -15.43
C HIS A 162 2.97 -15.24 -14.36
N VAL A 163 2.10 -14.29 -14.68
CA VAL A 163 1.03 -13.85 -13.77
C VAL A 163 -0.31 -13.94 -14.49
N ILE A 164 -1.29 -14.55 -13.83
CA ILE A 164 -2.68 -14.62 -14.26
C ILE A 164 -3.50 -13.75 -13.32
N VAL A 165 -4.22 -12.78 -13.86
CA VAL A 165 -5.16 -11.96 -13.08
C VAL A 165 -6.59 -12.34 -13.44
N VAL A 166 -7.34 -12.78 -12.45
CA VAL A 166 -8.76 -13.15 -12.61
C VAL A 166 -9.62 -12.05 -11.98
N ALA A 167 -10.41 -11.36 -12.79
CA ALA A 167 -11.24 -10.25 -12.33
C ALA A 167 -12.61 -10.24 -13.02
N ARG A 168 -13.64 -9.77 -12.30
CA ARG A 168 -14.99 -9.61 -12.86
C ARG A 168 -15.08 -8.49 -13.90
N HIS A 169 -14.20 -7.50 -13.78
CA HIS A 169 -14.14 -6.30 -14.60
C HIS A 169 -12.66 -6.00 -14.93
N PRO A 170 -12.03 -6.78 -15.81
CA PRO A 170 -10.59 -6.63 -16.11
C PRO A 170 -10.26 -5.24 -16.68
N GLU A 171 -11.20 -4.60 -17.36
CA GLU A 171 -11.07 -3.26 -17.93
C GLU A 171 -10.91 -2.13 -16.91
N LYS A 172 -11.28 -2.35 -15.65
CA LYS A 172 -11.25 -1.29 -14.61
C LYS A 172 -9.86 -0.93 -14.11
N ASN A 173 -8.87 -1.80 -14.24
CA ASN A 173 -7.49 -1.51 -13.84
C ASN A 173 -6.54 -1.61 -15.02
N THR A 174 -6.39 -0.50 -15.72
CA THR A 174 -5.53 -0.38 -16.90
C THR A 174 -4.03 -0.36 -16.57
N ALA A 175 -3.64 -0.24 -15.29
CA ALA A 175 -2.24 -0.18 -14.89
C ALA A 175 -1.55 -1.55 -14.83
N LEU A 176 -2.31 -2.65 -14.70
CA LEU A 176 -1.73 -3.99 -14.55
C LEU A 176 -0.92 -4.43 -15.77
N LYS A 177 -1.47 -4.25 -16.97
CA LYS A 177 -0.82 -4.70 -18.19
C LYS A 177 0.49 -3.96 -18.48
N PRO A 178 0.55 -2.62 -18.47
CA PRO A 178 1.81 -1.89 -18.65
C PRO A 178 2.86 -2.21 -17.59
N LEU A 179 2.44 -2.44 -16.33
CA LEU A 179 3.35 -2.83 -15.26
C LEU A 179 3.97 -4.19 -15.56
N ALA A 180 3.17 -5.18 -15.93
CA ALA A 180 3.67 -6.50 -16.27
C ALA A 180 4.59 -6.47 -17.50
N GLU A 181 4.23 -5.75 -18.56
CA GLU A 181 5.03 -5.61 -19.78
C GLU A 181 6.40 -4.95 -19.52
N ARG A 182 6.50 -4.08 -18.51
CA ARG A 182 7.76 -3.43 -18.14
C ARG A 182 8.72 -4.36 -17.41
N TYR A 183 8.22 -5.25 -16.56
CA TYR A 183 9.03 -6.02 -15.61
C TYR A 183 9.07 -7.53 -15.87
N LEU A 184 8.07 -8.09 -16.58
CA LEU A 184 8.07 -9.51 -16.95
C LEU A 184 8.72 -9.72 -18.32
N PRO A 185 9.38 -10.87 -18.55
CA PRO A 185 9.92 -11.23 -19.86
C PRO A 185 8.81 -11.23 -20.93
N SER A 186 9.11 -10.68 -22.11
CA SER A 186 8.15 -10.58 -23.23
C SER A 186 7.59 -11.93 -23.72
N GLU A 187 8.28 -13.02 -23.42
CA GLU A 187 7.89 -14.39 -23.78
C GLU A 187 6.81 -14.98 -22.86
N ARG A 188 6.52 -14.33 -21.75
CA ARG A 188 5.53 -14.77 -20.74
C ARG A 188 4.62 -13.63 -20.33
N PRO A 189 3.70 -13.23 -21.21
CA PRO A 189 2.83 -12.10 -20.93
C PRO A 189 1.88 -12.40 -19.78
N ILE A 190 1.47 -11.30 -19.11
CA ILE A 190 0.34 -11.35 -18.18
C ILE A 190 -0.94 -11.78 -18.92
N THR A 191 -1.70 -12.66 -18.32
CA THR A 191 -3.06 -13.00 -18.76
C THR A 191 -4.05 -12.31 -17.81
N ILE A 192 -4.97 -11.53 -18.36
CA ILE A 192 -6.00 -10.82 -17.59
C ILE A 192 -7.36 -11.24 -18.13
#